data_aa79c2e8f9d8b4c8c32fb529acf80bdb
#
_entry.id   aa79c2e8f9d8b4c8c32fb529acf80bdb
#
_cell.length_a   1.000
_cell.length_b   1.000
_cell.length_c   1.000
_cell.angle_alpha   90.00
_cell.angle_beta   90.00
_cell.angle_gamma   90.00
#
_symmetry.space_group_name_H-M   'P 1'
#
loop_
_entity.id
_entity.type
_entity.pdbx_description
1 polymer ?
#
loop_
_entity_poly.entity_id
_entity_poly.type
_entity_poly.pdbx_seq_one_letter_code
_entity_poly.pdbx_strand_id
1 'polypeptide(L)'
;MKPATATINGSALRHNMRLIKSLAPHSKICAVVKANAYGQGIRAVIKNLEDQVEAFGVARIKEALTIQESGYAGKILLLEGFFDREELLKTLSRRFDTVIHCLEQLELLENVAQEWQAEKQKGFWQRKTKIYFPITVWLKIDTGMHRLGIHPEQVAEFYQRLTACPLVECIHFVSHFSRADELDCDYTEKQIATFETVSQEYKVERSISASSGILYWKQAHYDWVRPGIIMYGISPHSTPIIDLGFKPVMTLSSSLIAVRSHKAGEPVGYGGSWVSDKDTKIGVVAIGYGDGYPRNAPEGTPVFVNGRKVPIVGRVSMDMMTVDLGIDSQDKVGDEVELWGERLLIEEVAEAIGSINYELITKLTPRVITEYKESNAI
;
A
#
# COMPACT_ATOMS: atom_id res chain seq x y z
N MET A 1 16.77 -25.94 -4.65
CA MET A 1 15.35 -25.62 -4.31
C MET A 1 15.33 -24.38 -3.45
N LYS A 2 14.52 -23.39 -3.79
CA LYS A 2 14.30 -22.20 -2.94
C LYS A 2 12.93 -22.32 -2.28
N PRO A 3 12.78 -21.95 -0.99
CA PRO A 3 11.48 -21.79 -0.36
C PRO A 3 10.78 -20.56 -0.93
N ALA A 4 9.56 -20.29 -0.46
CA ALA A 4 8.81 -19.10 -0.84
C ALA A 4 9.64 -17.83 -0.64
N THR A 5 9.87 -17.08 -1.71
CA THR A 5 10.77 -15.92 -1.75
C THR A 5 10.09 -14.76 -2.49
N ALA A 6 10.01 -13.60 -1.85
CA ALA A 6 9.60 -12.34 -2.45
C ALA A 6 10.85 -11.53 -2.84
N THR A 7 11.10 -11.43 -4.13
CA THR A 7 12.20 -10.61 -4.66
C THR A 7 11.70 -9.20 -4.96
N ILE A 8 12.29 -8.19 -4.34
CA ILE A 8 11.92 -6.78 -4.46
C ILE A 8 12.92 -6.06 -5.36
N ASN A 9 12.44 -5.50 -6.46
CA ASN A 9 13.24 -4.82 -7.47
C ASN A 9 13.27 -3.29 -7.21
N GLY A 10 14.33 -2.79 -6.59
CA GLY A 10 14.51 -1.36 -6.31
C GLY A 10 14.59 -0.49 -7.57
N SER A 11 15.17 -1.00 -8.67
CA SER A 11 15.21 -0.27 -9.94
C SER A 11 13.82 -0.06 -10.54
N ALA A 12 12.95 -1.09 -10.48
CA ALA A 12 11.57 -0.98 -10.92
C ALA A 12 10.80 0.04 -10.06
N LEU A 13 10.99 0.04 -8.73
CA LEU A 13 10.39 1.00 -7.82
C LEU A 13 10.78 2.45 -8.17
N ARG A 14 12.07 2.72 -8.37
CA ARG A 14 12.55 4.04 -8.79
C ARG A 14 12.05 4.45 -10.18
N HIS A 15 11.95 3.50 -11.10
CA HIS A 15 11.37 3.73 -12.42
C HIS A 15 9.90 4.15 -12.32
N ASN A 16 9.10 3.41 -11.57
CA ASN A 16 7.68 3.71 -11.36
C ASN A 16 7.48 5.09 -10.71
N MET A 17 8.33 5.46 -9.76
CA MET A 17 8.25 6.79 -9.13
C MET A 17 8.54 7.91 -10.14
N ARG A 18 9.54 7.74 -11.02
CA ARG A 18 9.79 8.73 -12.11
C ARG A 18 8.60 8.85 -13.04
N LEU A 19 7.96 7.72 -13.37
CA LEU A 19 6.75 7.73 -14.20
C LEU A 19 5.60 8.46 -13.49
N ILE A 20 5.37 8.22 -12.21
CA ILE A 20 4.38 8.95 -11.41
C ILE A 20 4.65 10.45 -11.41
N LYS A 21 5.92 10.86 -11.25
CA LYS A 21 6.31 12.29 -11.35
C LYS A 21 5.96 12.88 -12.72
N SER A 22 6.13 12.12 -13.79
CA SER A 22 5.79 12.58 -15.14
C SER A 22 4.28 12.71 -15.36
N LEU A 23 3.47 11.90 -14.67
CA LEU A 23 2.00 11.99 -14.73
C LEU A 23 1.47 13.19 -13.92
N ALA A 24 2.13 13.55 -12.81
CA ALA A 24 1.75 14.65 -11.94
C ALA A 24 2.93 15.65 -11.73
N PRO A 25 3.39 16.33 -12.81
CA PRO A 25 4.66 17.08 -12.78
C PRO A 25 4.64 18.32 -11.88
N HIS A 26 3.46 18.82 -11.54
CA HIS A 26 3.29 20.03 -10.70
C HIS A 26 2.92 19.72 -9.25
N SER A 27 2.70 18.44 -8.94
CA SER A 27 2.31 18.00 -7.59
C SER A 27 3.51 17.50 -6.81
N LYS A 28 3.52 17.78 -5.52
CA LYS A 28 4.37 17.12 -4.53
C LYS A 28 3.90 15.68 -4.33
N ILE A 29 4.81 14.80 -3.96
CA ILE A 29 4.51 13.39 -3.78
C ILE A 29 4.59 13.01 -2.30
N CYS A 30 3.48 12.51 -1.76
CA CYS A 30 3.45 11.80 -0.49
C CYS A 30 3.35 10.29 -0.79
N ALA A 31 4.48 9.58 -0.79
CA ALA A 31 4.52 8.15 -1.10
C ALA A 31 3.91 7.32 0.04
N VAL A 32 2.86 6.54 -0.25
CA VAL A 32 2.14 5.77 0.78
C VAL A 32 2.80 4.42 1.00
N VAL A 33 3.39 4.24 2.18
CA VAL A 33 4.21 3.08 2.57
C VAL A 33 3.67 2.33 3.79
N LYS A 34 2.36 2.45 4.06
CA LYS A 34 1.68 1.71 5.13
C LYS A 34 1.72 0.20 4.89
N ALA A 35 1.40 -0.60 5.92
CA ALA A 35 1.43 -2.07 5.90
C ALA A 35 2.77 -2.61 5.41
N ASN A 36 3.88 -2.15 6.03
CA ASN A 36 5.25 -2.51 5.67
C ASN A 36 5.55 -2.23 4.18
N ALA A 37 5.14 -1.03 3.70
CA ALA A 37 5.22 -0.65 2.29
C ALA A 37 4.50 -1.65 1.37
N TYR A 38 3.25 -1.98 1.70
CA TYR A 38 2.45 -2.98 0.99
C TYR A 38 3.17 -4.34 0.89
N GLY A 39 3.84 -4.75 1.97
CA GLY A 39 4.60 -6.01 2.00
C GLY A 39 5.98 -5.97 1.35
N GLN A 40 6.38 -4.85 0.75
CA GLN A 40 7.67 -4.71 0.04
C GLN A 40 8.86 -4.48 0.98
N GLY A 41 8.61 -4.19 2.26
CA GLY A 41 9.64 -3.85 3.24
C GLY A 41 9.91 -2.34 3.35
N ILE A 42 9.37 -1.73 4.40
CA ILE A 42 9.33 -0.26 4.56
C ILE A 42 10.73 0.38 4.50
N ARG A 43 11.74 -0.20 5.15
CA ARG A 43 13.11 0.35 5.18
C ARG A 43 13.77 0.37 3.80
N ALA A 44 13.58 -0.69 3.01
CA ALA A 44 14.12 -0.78 1.66
C ALA A 44 13.43 0.20 0.71
N VAL A 45 12.10 0.35 0.82
CA VAL A 45 11.34 1.30 0.01
C VAL A 45 11.75 2.74 0.33
N ILE A 46 11.89 3.10 1.62
CA ILE A 46 12.37 4.44 2.02
C ILE A 46 13.73 4.73 1.40
N LYS A 47 14.71 3.84 1.57
CA LYS A 47 16.08 3.99 1.02
C LYS A 47 16.09 4.21 -0.50
N ASN A 48 15.14 3.60 -1.22
CA ASN A 48 15.04 3.75 -2.68
C ASN A 48 14.32 5.02 -3.14
N LEU A 49 13.51 5.66 -2.28
CA LEU A 49 12.63 6.75 -2.69
C LEU A 49 12.86 8.08 -1.96
N GLU A 50 13.66 8.11 -0.89
CA GLU A 50 13.84 9.29 -0.03
C GLU A 50 14.34 10.54 -0.78
N ASP A 51 15.06 10.36 -1.89
CA ASP A 51 15.52 11.41 -2.79
C ASP A 51 14.50 11.82 -3.87
N GLN A 52 13.35 11.16 -3.92
CA GLN A 52 12.36 11.33 -5.00
C GLN A 52 10.99 11.80 -4.51
N VAL A 53 10.78 11.93 -3.22
CA VAL A 53 9.47 12.25 -2.65
C VAL A 53 9.57 13.36 -1.60
N GLU A 54 8.53 14.13 -1.44
CA GLU A 54 8.47 15.21 -0.45
C GLU A 54 8.00 14.71 0.92
N ALA A 55 7.25 13.58 0.97
CA ALA A 55 6.79 12.98 2.22
C ALA A 55 6.54 11.47 2.05
N PHE A 56 6.55 10.75 3.18
CA PHE A 56 6.01 9.41 3.26
C PHE A 56 4.73 9.38 4.08
N GLY A 57 3.70 8.66 3.59
CA GLY A 57 2.42 8.48 4.26
C GLY A 57 2.26 7.09 4.85
N VAL A 58 1.86 7.01 6.11
CA VAL A 58 1.64 5.75 6.84
C VAL A 58 0.30 5.77 7.59
N ALA A 59 -0.17 4.60 8.03
CA ALA A 59 -1.42 4.48 8.76
C ALA A 59 -1.21 4.51 10.29
N ARG A 60 -0.09 3.99 10.76
CA ARG A 60 0.17 3.78 12.20
C ARG A 60 1.44 4.47 12.64
N ILE A 61 1.42 5.00 13.88
CA ILE A 61 2.59 5.68 14.46
C ILE A 61 3.83 4.78 14.54
N LYS A 62 3.66 3.48 14.71
CA LYS A 62 4.79 2.53 14.70
C LYS A 62 5.51 2.51 13.35
N GLU A 63 4.78 2.64 12.26
CA GLU A 63 5.36 2.73 10.91
C GLU A 63 6.16 4.04 10.74
N ALA A 64 5.60 5.16 11.23
CA ALA A 64 6.30 6.45 11.22
C ALA A 64 7.61 6.41 12.02
N LEU A 65 7.59 5.80 13.20
CA LEU A 65 8.78 5.59 14.02
C LEU A 65 9.82 4.71 13.31
N THR A 66 9.38 3.63 12.65
CA THR A 66 10.27 2.76 11.85
C THR A 66 10.96 3.52 10.72
N ILE A 67 10.25 4.44 10.04
CA ILE A 67 10.81 5.29 9.00
C ILE A 67 11.85 6.23 9.60
N GLN A 68 11.55 6.92 10.69
CA GLN A 68 12.47 7.84 11.35
C GLN A 68 13.72 7.12 11.89
N GLU A 69 13.54 5.93 12.47
CA GLU A 69 14.64 5.07 12.95
C GLU A 69 15.53 4.54 11.82
N SER A 70 15.04 4.51 10.58
CA SER A 70 15.87 4.16 9.41
C SER A 70 16.77 5.30 8.93
N GLY A 71 16.71 6.48 9.59
CA GLY A 71 17.54 7.64 9.28
C GLY A 71 16.83 8.69 8.41
N TYR A 72 15.59 8.47 8.00
CA TYR A 72 14.85 9.47 7.20
C TYR A 72 14.49 10.68 8.06
N ALA A 73 14.89 11.87 7.59
CA ALA A 73 14.67 13.16 8.26
C ALA A 73 13.57 14.03 7.62
N GLY A 74 12.95 13.55 6.54
CA GLY A 74 11.91 14.28 5.83
C GLY A 74 10.52 14.16 6.48
N LYS A 75 9.51 14.64 5.78
CA LYS A 75 8.13 14.67 6.28
C LYS A 75 7.51 13.27 6.31
N ILE A 76 6.82 12.95 7.40
CA ILE A 76 6.04 11.72 7.57
C ILE A 76 4.62 12.10 7.96
N LEU A 77 3.64 11.62 7.18
CA LEU A 77 2.22 11.90 7.37
C LEU A 77 1.50 10.69 7.95
N LEU A 78 0.82 10.89 9.09
CA LEU A 78 -0.13 9.93 9.66
C LEU A 78 -1.48 10.08 8.98
N LEU A 79 -1.82 9.17 8.06
CA LEU A 79 -3.00 9.23 7.18
C LEU A 79 -4.34 9.03 7.91
N GLU A 80 -4.32 8.46 9.12
CA GLU A 80 -5.49 8.23 9.97
C GLU A 80 -5.44 9.09 11.24
N GLY A 81 -4.40 9.93 11.36
CA GLY A 81 -4.18 10.75 12.55
C GLY A 81 -3.59 9.93 13.69
N PHE A 82 -3.97 10.30 14.90
CA PHE A 82 -3.57 9.66 16.16
C PHE A 82 -4.82 9.07 16.84
N PHE A 83 -4.65 7.98 17.56
CA PHE A 83 -5.76 7.25 18.19
C PHE A 83 -5.97 7.63 19.65
N ASP A 84 -4.95 8.14 20.31
CA ASP A 84 -5.00 8.56 21.71
C ASP A 84 -4.03 9.69 22.00
N ARG A 85 -4.03 10.13 23.27
CA ARG A 85 -3.15 11.19 23.74
C ARG A 85 -1.66 10.81 23.64
N GLU A 86 -1.30 9.56 23.88
CA GLU A 86 0.09 9.12 23.85
C GLU A 86 0.65 9.23 22.42
N GLU A 87 -0.14 8.81 21.42
CA GLU A 87 0.22 8.92 20.01
C GLU A 87 0.30 10.40 19.59
N LEU A 88 -0.63 11.26 20.03
CA LEU A 88 -0.55 12.69 19.75
C LEU A 88 0.74 13.31 20.32
N LEU A 89 1.10 12.99 21.58
CA LEU A 89 2.33 13.50 22.18
C LEU A 89 3.59 13.02 21.45
N LYS A 90 3.59 11.78 20.94
CA LYS A 90 4.66 11.26 20.08
C LYS A 90 4.70 12.01 18.74
N THR A 91 3.54 12.22 18.09
CA THR A 91 3.39 12.98 16.85
C THR A 91 4.01 14.36 16.97
N LEU A 92 3.65 15.11 18.01
CA LEU A 92 4.17 16.45 18.29
C LEU A 92 5.67 16.44 18.61
N SER A 93 6.15 15.49 19.42
CA SER A 93 7.57 15.42 19.79
C SER A 93 8.48 14.99 18.64
N ARG A 94 7.96 14.27 17.66
CA ARG A 94 8.68 13.77 16.50
C ARG A 94 8.46 14.62 15.24
N ARG A 95 7.58 15.63 15.31
CA ARG A 95 7.19 16.49 14.18
C ARG A 95 6.62 15.72 13.01
N PHE A 96 5.77 14.74 13.28
CA PHE A 96 5.02 14.08 12.22
C PHE A 96 3.85 14.94 11.79
N ASP A 97 3.62 15.05 10.49
CA ASP A 97 2.38 15.62 9.96
C ASP A 97 1.23 14.65 10.27
N THR A 98 0.02 15.17 10.48
CA THR A 98 -1.10 14.33 10.88
C THR A 98 -2.40 14.73 10.18
N VAL A 99 -3.20 13.74 9.85
CA VAL A 99 -4.60 13.97 9.47
C VAL A 99 -5.43 14.25 10.72
N ILE A 100 -6.36 15.18 10.64
CA ILE A 100 -7.49 15.34 11.57
C ILE A 100 -8.78 15.12 10.75
N HIS A 101 -9.64 14.25 11.25
CA HIS A 101 -10.84 13.81 10.54
C HIS A 101 -12.11 13.76 11.40
N CYS A 102 -12.02 14.07 12.69
CA CYS A 102 -13.15 14.08 13.61
C CYS A 102 -12.93 15.11 14.74
N LEU A 103 -14.01 15.42 15.44
CA LEU A 103 -14.02 16.41 16.53
C LEU A 103 -13.14 15.99 17.69
N GLU A 104 -13.12 14.71 18.04
CA GLU A 104 -12.35 14.16 19.15
C GLU A 104 -10.84 14.36 18.96
N GLN A 105 -10.35 14.22 17.74
CA GLN A 105 -8.94 14.50 17.42
C GLN A 105 -8.63 16.00 17.53
N LEU A 106 -9.51 16.87 17.06
CA LEU A 106 -9.35 18.32 17.18
C LEU A 106 -9.33 18.76 18.64
N GLU A 107 -10.30 18.35 19.44
CA GLU A 107 -10.39 18.67 20.86
C GLU A 107 -9.18 18.16 21.66
N LEU A 108 -8.71 16.95 21.34
CA LEU A 108 -7.52 16.41 21.97
C LEU A 108 -6.27 17.23 21.67
N LEU A 109 -6.11 17.69 20.43
CA LEU A 109 -5.02 18.59 20.04
C LEU A 109 -5.11 19.95 20.78
N GLU A 110 -6.29 20.55 20.84
CA GLU A 110 -6.54 21.80 21.56
C GLU A 110 -6.22 21.68 23.06
N ASN A 111 -6.67 20.62 23.71
CA ASN A 111 -6.39 20.36 25.12
C ASN A 111 -4.87 20.26 25.38
N VAL A 112 -4.14 19.52 24.53
CA VAL A 112 -2.68 19.42 24.63
C VAL A 112 -2.01 20.77 24.37
N ALA A 113 -2.54 21.56 23.44
CA ALA A 113 -2.02 22.89 23.15
C ALA A 113 -2.20 23.87 24.33
N GLN A 114 -3.35 23.85 25.00
CA GLN A 114 -3.61 24.64 26.21
C GLN A 114 -2.66 24.27 27.34
N GLU A 115 -2.48 22.98 27.60
CA GLU A 115 -1.52 22.51 28.61
C GLU A 115 -0.08 22.95 28.28
N TRP A 116 0.32 22.85 27.01
CA TRP A 116 1.64 23.26 26.55
C TRP A 116 1.86 24.76 26.73
N GLN A 117 0.86 25.62 26.43
CA GLN A 117 0.93 27.05 26.68
C GLN A 117 1.04 27.37 28.16
N ALA A 118 0.25 26.71 29.02
CA ALA A 118 0.32 26.85 30.45
C ALA A 118 1.70 26.46 31.04
N GLU A 119 2.32 25.38 30.50
CA GLU A 119 3.67 24.99 30.91
C GLU A 119 4.74 26.00 30.46
N LYS A 120 4.59 26.64 29.28
CA LYS A 120 5.51 27.70 28.81
C LYS A 120 5.52 28.96 29.72
N GLN A 121 4.41 29.24 30.36
CA GLN A 121 4.29 30.41 31.28
C GLN A 121 4.96 30.13 32.64
N LYS A 122 5.27 28.90 32.99
CA LYS A 122 5.98 28.55 34.22
C LYS A 122 7.45 29.00 34.16
N GLY A 123 8.03 29.35 35.33
CA GLY A 123 9.46 29.69 35.41
C GLY A 123 10.35 28.52 35.00
N PHE A 124 11.55 28.82 34.52
CA PHE A 124 12.51 27.86 33.95
C PHE A 124 12.69 26.60 34.82
N TRP A 125 12.75 26.73 36.13
CA TRP A 125 12.93 25.64 37.08
C TRP A 125 11.68 24.79 37.36
N GLN A 126 10.51 25.21 36.85
CA GLN A 126 9.23 24.53 37.05
C GLN A 126 8.73 23.84 35.75
N ARG A 127 9.43 24.00 34.64
CA ARG A 127 9.03 23.41 33.35
C ARG A 127 9.30 21.90 33.37
N LYS A 128 8.25 21.11 33.16
CA LYS A 128 8.38 19.69 32.79
C LYS A 128 8.85 19.65 31.32
N THR A 129 10.07 19.20 31.10
CA THR A 129 10.80 19.27 29.83
C THR A 129 10.29 18.30 28.78
N LYS A 130 9.04 18.42 28.33
CA LYS A 130 8.63 17.78 27.06
C LYS A 130 8.60 18.87 25.98
N ILE A 131 9.45 18.69 24.96
CA ILE A 131 9.50 19.60 23.82
C ILE A 131 8.45 19.10 22.82
N TYR A 132 7.46 19.94 22.52
CA TYR A 132 6.52 19.74 21.44
C TYR A 132 6.78 20.78 20.36
N PHE A 133 6.62 20.34 19.11
CA PHE A 133 6.79 21.20 17.94
C PHE A 133 5.44 21.40 17.26
N PRO A 134 5.18 22.60 16.71
CA PRO A 134 4.09 22.77 15.78
C PRO A 134 4.25 21.84 14.57
N ILE A 135 3.14 21.37 14.06
CA ILE A 135 3.06 20.39 12.97
C ILE A 135 2.11 20.83 11.87
N THR A 136 2.27 20.25 10.69
CA THR A 136 1.29 20.39 9.61
C THR A 136 0.10 19.46 9.86
N VAL A 137 -1.10 20.02 9.85
CA VAL A 137 -2.36 19.28 9.94
C VAL A 137 -2.98 19.15 8.56
N TRP A 138 -3.36 17.93 8.19
CA TRP A 138 -4.13 17.64 6.99
C TRP A 138 -5.58 17.43 7.38
N LEU A 139 -6.40 18.48 7.24
CA LEU A 139 -7.83 18.43 7.54
C LEU A 139 -8.52 17.55 6.50
N LYS A 140 -9.07 16.43 6.95
CA LYS A 140 -9.72 15.48 6.06
C LYS A 140 -11.20 15.77 5.92
N ILE A 141 -11.62 15.99 4.67
CA ILE A 141 -12.98 16.32 4.27
C ILE A 141 -13.60 15.10 3.59
N ASP A 142 -14.76 14.69 4.04
CA ASP A 142 -15.53 13.64 3.36
C ASP A 142 -16.31 14.25 2.20
N THR A 143 -15.86 13.97 1.00
CA THR A 143 -16.49 14.43 -0.25
C THR A 143 -17.36 13.37 -0.90
N GLY A 144 -17.58 12.22 -0.24
CA GLY A 144 -18.44 11.16 -0.76
C GLY A 144 -17.87 9.74 -0.62
N MET A 145 -16.74 9.53 0.08
CA MET A 145 -16.28 8.18 0.39
C MET A 145 -16.98 7.61 1.63
N HIS A 146 -17.45 8.45 2.53
CA HIS A 146 -18.22 8.11 3.74
C HIS A 146 -17.52 7.08 4.65
N ARG A 147 -16.20 7.26 4.82
CA ARG A 147 -15.39 6.41 5.68
C ARG A 147 -14.73 7.18 6.82
N LEU A 148 -14.04 8.26 6.51
CA LEU A 148 -13.38 9.17 7.44
C LEU A 148 -13.40 10.58 6.84
N GLY A 149 -13.50 11.59 7.70
CA GLY A 149 -13.48 13.00 7.31
C GLY A 149 -14.64 13.76 7.96
N ILE A 150 -14.45 15.05 8.12
CA ILE A 150 -15.53 15.96 8.52
C ILE A 150 -16.45 16.23 7.33
N HIS A 151 -17.69 16.58 7.62
CA HIS A 151 -18.61 17.01 6.56
C HIS A 151 -18.19 18.37 5.98
N PRO A 152 -18.50 18.64 4.70
CA PRO A 152 -18.19 19.93 4.04
C PRO A 152 -18.61 21.16 4.84
N GLU A 153 -19.76 21.12 5.49
CA GLU A 153 -20.32 22.21 6.28
C GLU A 153 -19.52 22.54 7.55
N GLN A 154 -18.69 21.59 8.02
CA GLN A 154 -17.88 21.76 9.22
C GLN A 154 -16.50 22.38 8.92
N VAL A 155 -16.12 22.51 7.64
CA VAL A 155 -14.77 22.96 7.23
C VAL A 155 -14.42 24.32 7.82
N ALA A 156 -15.33 25.27 7.80
CA ALA A 156 -15.08 26.62 8.31
C ALA A 156 -14.76 26.61 9.82
N GLU A 157 -15.55 25.88 10.61
CA GLU A 157 -15.33 25.73 12.06
C GLU A 157 -13.97 25.10 12.35
N PHE A 158 -13.69 23.93 11.75
CA PHE A 158 -12.44 23.20 11.97
C PHE A 158 -11.23 24.02 11.54
N TYR A 159 -11.30 24.67 10.39
CA TYR A 159 -10.20 25.53 9.89
C TYR A 159 -9.91 26.68 10.84
N GLN A 160 -10.94 27.36 11.36
CA GLN A 160 -10.79 28.45 12.33
C GLN A 160 -10.14 27.94 13.61
N ARG A 161 -10.59 26.84 14.17
CA ARG A 161 -10.05 26.23 15.40
C ARG A 161 -8.60 25.78 15.22
N LEU A 162 -8.29 25.12 14.11
CA LEU A 162 -6.91 24.70 13.78
C LEU A 162 -5.99 25.91 13.60
N THR A 163 -6.45 26.98 12.94
CA THR A 163 -5.66 28.21 12.76
C THR A 163 -5.35 28.89 14.10
N ALA A 164 -6.25 28.80 15.07
CA ALA A 164 -6.05 29.35 16.41
C ALA A 164 -5.15 28.45 17.30
N CYS A 165 -4.90 27.22 16.92
CA CYS A 165 -4.14 26.27 17.71
C CYS A 165 -2.62 26.50 17.57
N PRO A 166 -1.87 26.81 18.66
CA PRO A 166 -0.46 27.13 18.62
C PRO A 166 0.47 25.93 18.30
N LEU A 167 -0.06 24.73 18.25
CA LEU A 167 0.64 23.53 17.83
C LEU A 167 0.40 23.17 16.35
N VAL A 168 -0.33 24.02 15.62
CA VAL A 168 -0.53 23.90 14.16
C VAL A 168 0.30 24.97 13.46
N GLU A 169 1.24 24.57 12.62
CA GLU A 169 2.06 25.50 11.83
C GLU A 169 1.50 25.72 10.41
N CYS A 170 0.82 24.70 9.88
CA CYS A 170 0.25 24.73 8.54
C CYS A 170 -0.97 23.82 8.46
N ILE A 171 -1.92 24.17 7.61
CA ILE A 171 -3.11 23.37 7.33
C ILE A 171 -3.13 23.03 5.85
N HIS A 172 -3.30 21.75 5.52
CA HIS A 172 -3.62 21.27 4.18
C HIS A 172 -5.01 20.64 4.19
N PHE A 173 -5.68 20.62 3.04
CA PHE A 173 -6.94 19.91 2.89
C PHE A 173 -6.71 18.59 2.16
N VAL A 174 -7.32 17.54 2.66
CA VAL A 174 -7.21 16.20 2.06
C VAL A 174 -8.57 15.52 1.96
N SER A 175 -8.79 14.81 0.85
CA SER A 175 -9.91 13.91 0.67
C SER A 175 -9.46 12.59 0.05
N HIS A 176 -10.39 11.73 -0.34
CA HIS A 176 -10.08 10.46 -0.98
C HIS A 176 -11.24 10.03 -1.88
N PHE A 177 -10.92 9.56 -3.08
CA PHE A 177 -11.91 9.03 -4.01
C PHE A 177 -12.39 7.66 -3.59
N SER A 178 -13.66 7.40 -3.82
CA SER A 178 -14.26 6.08 -3.60
C SER A 178 -14.32 5.22 -4.86
N ARG A 179 -14.38 5.86 -6.05
CA ARG A 179 -14.68 5.20 -7.32
C ARG A 179 -13.82 5.74 -8.49
N ALA A 180 -12.59 6.17 -8.21
CA ALA A 180 -11.73 6.79 -9.22
C ALA A 180 -11.22 5.81 -10.31
N ASP A 181 -11.41 4.53 -10.12
CA ASP A 181 -11.15 3.44 -11.07
C ASP A 181 -12.37 3.09 -11.95
N GLU A 182 -13.56 3.61 -11.61
CA GLU A 182 -14.80 3.43 -12.38
C GLU A 182 -15.01 4.61 -13.33
N LEU A 183 -14.40 4.54 -14.52
CA LEU A 183 -14.35 5.67 -15.46
C LEU A 183 -15.73 6.01 -16.10
N ASP A 184 -16.65 5.06 -16.12
CA ASP A 184 -18.01 5.23 -16.64
C ASP A 184 -18.99 5.81 -15.61
N CYS A 185 -18.50 6.19 -14.41
CA CYS A 185 -19.30 6.70 -13.31
C CYS A 185 -18.95 8.16 -13.01
N ASP A 186 -19.95 9.03 -12.94
CA ASP A 186 -19.81 10.48 -12.64
C ASP A 186 -19.51 10.80 -11.18
N TYR A 187 -19.41 9.78 -10.32
CA TYR A 187 -19.28 9.97 -8.88
C TYR A 187 -17.95 10.65 -8.50
N THR A 188 -16.87 10.33 -9.20
CA THR A 188 -15.56 10.96 -8.96
C THR A 188 -15.59 12.45 -9.31
N GLU A 189 -16.27 12.83 -10.38
CA GLU A 189 -16.48 14.25 -10.75
C GLU A 189 -17.29 15.00 -9.68
N LYS A 190 -18.30 14.38 -9.11
CA LYS A 190 -19.05 14.93 -7.97
C LYS A 190 -18.18 15.13 -6.73
N GLN A 191 -17.28 14.19 -6.44
CA GLN A 191 -16.31 14.34 -5.34
C GLN A 191 -15.33 15.49 -5.60
N ILE A 192 -14.85 15.65 -6.86
CA ILE A 192 -14.00 16.78 -7.27
C ILE A 192 -14.75 18.09 -7.06
N ALA A 193 -15.95 18.21 -7.60
CA ALA A 193 -16.76 19.44 -7.48
C ALA A 193 -17.04 19.83 -6.02
N THR A 194 -17.37 18.84 -5.18
CA THR A 194 -17.54 19.05 -3.73
C THR A 194 -16.26 19.56 -3.09
N PHE A 195 -15.11 18.91 -3.40
CA PHE A 195 -13.81 19.28 -2.84
C PHE A 195 -13.39 20.70 -3.27
N GLU A 196 -13.59 21.05 -4.52
CA GLU A 196 -13.33 22.39 -5.03
C GLU A 196 -14.19 23.46 -4.34
N THR A 197 -15.50 23.21 -4.27
CA THR A 197 -16.45 24.13 -3.61
C THR A 197 -16.04 24.47 -2.19
N VAL A 198 -15.63 23.47 -1.40
CA VAL A 198 -15.27 23.68 0.00
C VAL A 198 -13.85 24.18 0.22
N SER A 199 -12.97 24.06 -0.78
CA SER A 199 -11.55 24.40 -0.63
C SER A 199 -11.12 25.68 -1.31
N GLN A 200 -11.84 26.19 -2.31
CA GLN A 200 -11.42 27.30 -3.17
C GLN A 200 -11.19 28.62 -2.43
N GLU A 201 -11.88 28.86 -1.32
CA GLU A 201 -11.77 30.10 -0.56
C GLU A 201 -10.56 30.11 0.39
N TYR A 202 -9.90 28.96 0.59
CA TYR A 202 -8.81 28.81 1.53
C TYR A 202 -7.46 28.78 0.80
N LYS A 203 -6.48 29.49 1.34
CA LYS A 203 -5.08 29.45 0.84
C LYS A 203 -4.33 28.28 1.49
N VAL A 204 -4.71 27.06 1.12
CA VAL A 204 -4.13 25.82 1.65
C VAL A 204 -3.71 24.90 0.51
N GLU A 205 -2.71 24.07 0.74
CA GLU A 205 -2.38 23.01 -0.20
C GLU A 205 -3.43 21.88 -0.12
N ARG A 206 -3.72 21.26 -1.26
CA ARG A 206 -4.83 20.33 -1.45
C ARG A 206 -4.36 18.99 -1.97
N SER A 207 -5.03 17.93 -1.56
CA SER A 207 -4.75 16.57 -2.01
C SER A 207 -6.01 15.69 -2.01
N ILE A 208 -6.34 15.07 -3.15
CA ILE A 208 -7.41 14.09 -3.23
C ILE A 208 -6.95 12.80 -3.94
N SER A 209 -6.04 12.91 -4.91
CA SER A 209 -5.63 11.82 -5.78
C SER A 209 -4.68 10.85 -5.08
N ALA A 210 -5.13 9.59 -4.97
CA ALA A 210 -4.31 8.40 -4.75
C ALA A 210 -4.03 7.72 -6.11
N SER A 211 -3.66 6.45 -6.13
CA SER A 211 -3.23 5.73 -7.33
C SER A 211 -4.16 5.89 -8.54
N SER A 212 -5.46 5.60 -8.40
CA SER A 212 -6.44 5.76 -9.50
C SER A 212 -6.62 7.22 -9.92
N GLY A 213 -6.63 8.15 -8.94
CA GLY A 213 -6.70 9.59 -9.21
C GLY A 213 -5.50 10.08 -10.03
N ILE A 214 -4.30 9.55 -9.75
CA ILE A 214 -3.09 9.91 -10.50
C ILE A 214 -3.16 9.41 -11.94
N LEU A 215 -3.67 8.21 -12.15
CA LEU A 215 -3.74 7.59 -13.49
C LEU A 215 -4.80 8.23 -14.37
N TYR A 216 -5.97 8.56 -13.83
CA TYR A 216 -7.15 8.83 -14.65
C TYR A 216 -7.75 10.22 -14.47
N TRP A 217 -7.42 10.98 -13.41
CA TRP A 217 -8.08 12.24 -13.05
C TRP A 217 -7.08 13.39 -12.90
N LYS A 218 -6.43 13.77 -14.01
CA LYS A 218 -5.38 14.81 -14.03
C LYS A 218 -5.81 16.14 -13.40
N GLN A 219 -7.07 16.54 -13.57
CA GLN A 219 -7.63 17.76 -13.02
C GLN A 219 -7.69 17.75 -11.48
N ALA A 220 -7.55 16.58 -10.85
CA ALA A 220 -7.62 16.40 -9.41
C ALA A 220 -6.24 16.12 -8.76
N HIS A 221 -5.13 16.36 -9.47
CA HIS A 221 -3.80 16.18 -8.88
C HIS A 221 -3.50 17.20 -7.79
N TYR A 222 -3.95 18.42 -7.94
CA TYR A 222 -3.71 19.54 -7.02
C TYR A 222 -2.25 19.66 -6.57
N ASP A 223 -2.02 20.17 -5.33
CA ASP A 223 -0.67 20.40 -4.83
C ASP A 223 0.06 19.12 -4.42
N TRP A 224 -0.70 18.08 -4.03
CA TRP A 224 -0.16 16.81 -3.56
C TRP A 224 -0.87 15.61 -4.16
N VAL A 225 -0.09 14.63 -4.61
CA VAL A 225 -0.58 13.29 -4.96
C VAL A 225 -0.04 12.25 -3.98
N ARG A 226 -0.84 11.21 -3.73
CA ARG A 226 -0.52 10.17 -2.75
C ARG A 226 -0.48 8.77 -3.41
N PRO A 227 0.54 8.48 -4.24
CA PRO A 227 0.67 7.16 -4.84
C PRO A 227 0.83 6.09 -3.76
N GLY A 228 0.17 4.96 -3.97
CA GLY A 228 0.30 3.75 -3.18
C GLY A 228 0.68 2.59 -4.10
N ILE A 229 -0.30 1.77 -4.46
CA ILE A 229 -0.07 0.51 -5.17
C ILE A 229 0.63 0.66 -6.53
N ILE A 230 0.39 1.75 -7.26
CA ILE A 230 1.07 1.99 -8.56
C ILE A 230 2.58 2.20 -8.44
N MET A 231 3.09 2.61 -7.27
CA MET A 231 4.54 2.66 -7.04
C MET A 231 5.16 1.28 -7.16
N TYR A 232 4.42 0.26 -6.78
CA TYR A 232 4.86 -1.14 -6.84
C TYR A 232 4.58 -1.80 -8.18
N GLY A 233 4.13 -1.02 -9.19
CA GLY A 233 3.85 -1.50 -10.54
C GLY A 233 2.63 -2.39 -10.63
N ILE A 234 1.69 -2.20 -9.72
CA ILE A 234 0.46 -2.97 -9.60
C ILE A 234 -0.74 -2.06 -9.81
N SER A 235 -1.70 -2.54 -10.57
CA SER A 235 -2.94 -1.81 -10.83
C SER A 235 -3.80 -1.64 -9.58
N PRO A 236 -4.46 -0.49 -9.41
CA PRO A 236 -5.48 -0.32 -8.37
C PRO A 236 -6.77 -1.13 -8.62
N HIS A 237 -6.94 -1.68 -9.81
CA HIS A 237 -8.08 -2.52 -10.23
C HIS A 237 -7.60 -3.75 -11.04
N SER A 238 -8.49 -4.45 -11.75
CA SER A 238 -8.16 -5.69 -12.48
C SER A 238 -7.35 -5.46 -13.77
N THR A 239 -7.51 -4.33 -14.46
CA THR A 239 -6.77 -4.08 -15.71
C THR A 239 -5.30 -3.76 -15.39
N PRO A 240 -4.32 -4.52 -15.92
CA PRO A 240 -2.91 -4.26 -15.70
C PRO A 240 -2.47 -2.88 -16.18
N ILE A 241 -1.47 -2.31 -15.51
CA ILE A 241 -0.88 -1.00 -15.87
C ILE A 241 0.51 -1.12 -16.52
N ILE A 242 0.91 -2.33 -16.88
CA ILE A 242 2.19 -2.57 -17.54
C ILE A 242 2.30 -1.84 -18.89
N ASP A 243 1.19 -1.75 -19.62
CA ASP A 243 1.12 -1.03 -20.90
C ASP A 243 1.27 0.50 -20.75
N LEU A 244 1.08 1.02 -19.54
CA LEU A 244 1.39 2.41 -19.19
C LEU A 244 2.87 2.62 -18.84
N GLY A 245 3.69 1.56 -18.91
CA GLY A 245 5.13 1.59 -18.62
C GLY A 245 5.50 1.28 -17.17
N PHE A 246 4.56 0.95 -16.31
CA PHE A 246 4.85 0.50 -14.94
C PHE A 246 5.48 -0.88 -14.93
N LYS A 247 6.32 -1.15 -13.93
CA LYS A 247 7.04 -2.42 -13.78
C LYS A 247 6.72 -3.06 -12.45
N PRO A 248 6.37 -4.36 -12.40
CA PRO A 248 6.20 -5.08 -11.15
C PRO A 248 7.47 -4.96 -10.29
N VAL A 249 7.28 -4.60 -9.01
CA VAL A 249 8.39 -4.46 -8.05
C VAL A 249 8.64 -5.76 -7.30
N MET A 250 7.56 -6.49 -6.95
CA MET A 250 7.65 -7.77 -6.27
C MET A 250 7.48 -8.92 -7.27
N THR A 251 8.40 -9.90 -7.21
CA THR A 251 8.20 -11.24 -7.77
C THR A 251 8.13 -12.22 -6.61
N LEU A 252 7.00 -12.91 -6.45
CA LEU A 252 6.87 -14.03 -5.52
C LEU A 252 7.15 -15.32 -6.25
N SER A 253 8.15 -16.07 -5.80
CA SER A 253 8.54 -17.35 -6.38
C SER A 253 8.77 -18.41 -5.31
N SER A 254 8.76 -19.67 -5.74
CA SER A 254 9.14 -20.82 -4.97
C SER A 254 9.74 -21.88 -5.90
N SER A 255 9.81 -23.14 -5.48
CA SER A 255 10.34 -24.24 -6.30
C SER A 255 9.41 -25.43 -6.29
N LEU A 256 9.47 -26.22 -7.35
CA LEU A 256 8.96 -27.59 -7.34
C LEU A 256 9.79 -28.44 -6.36
N ILE A 257 9.15 -29.02 -5.36
CA ILE A 257 9.79 -29.94 -4.39
C ILE A 257 9.50 -31.40 -4.68
N ALA A 258 8.49 -31.68 -5.50
CA ALA A 258 8.21 -33.01 -6.04
C ALA A 258 7.58 -32.90 -7.43
N VAL A 259 7.88 -33.84 -8.28
CA VAL A 259 7.18 -34.08 -9.56
C VAL A 259 6.83 -35.54 -9.61
N ARG A 260 5.55 -35.86 -9.78
CA ARG A 260 5.01 -37.23 -9.63
C ARG A 260 4.10 -37.56 -10.81
N SER A 261 4.25 -38.77 -11.36
CA SER A 261 3.24 -39.33 -12.27
C SER A 261 1.94 -39.55 -11.51
N HIS A 262 0.82 -39.20 -12.15
CA HIS A 262 -0.52 -39.28 -11.57
C HIS A 262 -1.46 -39.95 -12.58
N LYS A 263 -2.29 -40.86 -12.12
CA LYS A 263 -3.19 -41.64 -12.96
C LYS A 263 -4.55 -40.99 -13.09
N ALA A 264 -5.17 -41.18 -14.25
CA ALA A 264 -6.56 -40.80 -14.47
C ALA A 264 -7.46 -41.43 -13.40
N GLY A 265 -8.44 -40.68 -12.93
CA GLY A 265 -9.40 -41.10 -11.90
C GLY A 265 -8.89 -41.02 -10.45
N GLU A 266 -7.61 -40.67 -10.22
CA GLU A 266 -7.08 -40.51 -8.87
C GLU A 266 -7.28 -39.07 -8.37
N PRO A 267 -7.68 -38.88 -7.09
CA PRO A 267 -7.86 -37.57 -6.50
C PRO A 267 -6.54 -36.95 -6.02
N VAL A 268 -6.49 -35.60 -5.93
CA VAL A 268 -5.34 -34.86 -5.41
C VAL A 268 -5.72 -34.05 -4.17
N GLY A 269 -4.89 -34.15 -3.12
CA GLY A 269 -4.91 -33.29 -1.96
C GLY A 269 -6.08 -33.50 -0.99
N TYR A 270 -6.26 -32.56 -0.08
CA TYR A 270 -7.30 -32.65 0.96
C TYR A 270 -8.70 -32.66 0.39
N GLY A 271 -9.46 -33.73 0.77
CA GLY A 271 -10.85 -33.92 0.35
C GLY A 271 -11.01 -34.37 -1.08
N GLY A 272 -9.90 -34.61 -1.82
CA GLY A 272 -9.94 -35.12 -3.19
C GLY A 272 -10.82 -34.28 -4.11
N SER A 273 -10.84 -32.98 -3.96
CA SER A 273 -11.75 -32.09 -4.71
C SER A 273 -11.45 -32.10 -6.21
N TRP A 274 -10.20 -32.27 -6.57
CA TRP A 274 -9.80 -32.39 -7.96
C TRP A 274 -9.43 -33.87 -8.31
N VAL A 275 -9.96 -34.35 -9.41
CA VAL A 275 -9.67 -35.69 -9.95
C VAL A 275 -9.24 -35.52 -11.39
N SER A 276 -8.09 -36.08 -11.76
CA SER A 276 -7.60 -36.01 -13.14
C SER A 276 -8.45 -36.87 -14.07
N ASP A 277 -8.82 -36.33 -15.21
CA ASP A 277 -9.52 -37.07 -16.29
C ASP A 277 -8.57 -37.90 -17.18
N LYS A 278 -7.26 -37.70 -17.03
CA LYS A 278 -6.18 -38.31 -17.82
C LYS A 278 -4.93 -38.52 -17.00
N ASP A 279 -4.05 -39.43 -17.48
CA ASP A 279 -2.70 -39.53 -16.92
C ASP A 279 -1.97 -38.19 -17.06
N THR A 280 -1.32 -37.73 -15.98
CA THR A 280 -0.61 -36.44 -15.96
C THR A 280 0.62 -36.51 -15.05
N LYS A 281 1.32 -35.36 -14.89
CA LYS A 281 2.33 -35.13 -13.84
C LYS A 281 1.88 -34.04 -12.92
N ILE A 282 1.90 -34.30 -11.61
CA ILE A 282 1.60 -33.35 -10.56
C ILE A 282 2.91 -32.80 -10.02
N GLY A 283 3.04 -31.47 -10.05
CA GLY A 283 4.07 -30.71 -9.33
C GLY A 283 3.62 -30.34 -7.94
N VAL A 284 4.50 -30.43 -6.95
CA VAL A 284 4.28 -29.89 -5.60
C VAL A 284 5.17 -28.65 -5.43
N VAL A 285 4.57 -27.52 -5.12
CA VAL A 285 5.24 -26.21 -4.94
C VAL A 285 5.37 -25.90 -3.46
N ALA A 286 6.54 -25.47 -3.02
CA ALA A 286 6.85 -25.17 -1.60
C ALA A 286 6.34 -23.81 -1.15
N ILE A 287 5.03 -23.57 -1.25
CA ILE A 287 4.33 -22.41 -0.71
C ILE A 287 2.88 -22.76 -0.43
N GLY A 288 2.35 -22.28 0.68
CA GLY A 288 0.97 -22.50 1.08
C GLY A 288 0.38 -21.33 1.88
N TYR A 289 -0.78 -21.57 2.51
CA TYR A 289 -1.47 -20.49 3.22
C TYR A 289 -0.72 -20.04 4.51
N GLY A 290 0.17 -20.86 5.05
CA GLY A 290 1.07 -20.47 6.13
C GLY A 290 2.09 -19.41 5.72
N ASP A 291 2.38 -19.29 4.42
CA ASP A 291 3.24 -18.26 3.83
C ASP A 291 2.44 -17.01 3.42
N GLY A 292 1.12 -17.10 3.49
CA GLY A 292 0.20 -16.02 3.09
C GLY A 292 -0.42 -16.19 1.70
N TYR A 293 -0.14 -17.31 1.00
CA TYR A 293 -0.83 -17.60 -0.26
C TYR A 293 -2.30 -17.95 0.02
N PRO A 294 -3.28 -17.44 -0.77
CA PRO A 294 -4.69 -17.61 -0.46
C PRO A 294 -5.13 -19.09 -0.45
N ARG A 295 -5.68 -19.56 0.70
CA ARG A 295 -6.21 -20.92 0.82
C ARG A 295 -7.42 -21.16 -0.09
N ASN A 296 -8.18 -20.12 -0.36
CA ASN A 296 -9.37 -20.15 -1.22
C ASN A 296 -9.05 -20.03 -2.72
N ALA A 297 -7.77 -20.03 -3.11
CA ALA A 297 -7.40 -20.06 -4.52
C ALA A 297 -8.10 -21.27 -5.19
N PRO A 298 -8.96 -21.04 -6.19
CA PRO A 298 -9.70 -22.10 -6.85
C PRO A 298 -8.78 -22.92 -7.76
N GLU A 299 -9.25 -24.10 -8.10
CA GLU A 299 -8.66 -24.90 -9.18
C GLU A 299 -8.60 -24.08 -10.46
N GLY A 300 -7.51 -24.22 -11.22
CA GLY A 300 -7.28 -23.43 -12.41
C GLY A 300 -6.53 -22.09 -12.17
N THR A 301 -6.38 -21.63 -10.91
CA THR A 301 -5.52 -20.47 -10.63
C THR A 301 -4.14 -20.68 -11.22
N PRO A 302 -3.63 -19.74 -12.05
CA PRO A 302 -2.35 -19.95 -12.74
C PRO A 302 -1.15 -19.77 -11.81
N VAL A 303 -0.10 -20.55 -12.07
CA VAL A 303 1.28 -20.29 -11.69
C VAL A 303 2.16 -20.43 -12.93
N PHE A 304 3.37 -19.83 -12.92
CA PHE A 304 4.24 -19.85 -14.08
C PHE A 304 5.47 -20.74 -13.83
N VAL A 305 5.68 -21.70 -14.72
CA VAL A 305 6.79 -22.67 -14.65
C VAL A 305 7.39 -22.85 -16.05
N ASN A 306 8.71 -22.76 -16.17
CA ASN A 306 9.45 -23.06 -17.40
C ASN A 306 8.80 -22.53 -18.69
N GLY A 307 8.44 -21.23 -18.71
CA GLY A 307 7.92 -20.56 -19.90
C GLY A 307 6.41 -20.71 -20.15
N ARG A 308 5.65 -21.34 -19.25
CA ARG A 308 4.20 -21.52 -19.41
C ARG A 308 3.44 -21.39 -18.10
N LYS A 309 2.16 -21.05 -18.19
CA LYS A 309 1.20 -21.09 -17.10
C LYS A 309 0.69 -22.51 -16.92
N VAL A 310 0.64 -22.95 -15.67
CA VAL A 310 0.05 -24.25 -15.28
C VAL A 310 -0.96 -24.01 -14.15
N PRO A 311 -2.06 -24.79 -14.08
CA PRO A 311 -3.12 -24.57 -13.12
C PRO A 311 -2.78 -25.17 -11.75
N ILE A 312 -3.21 -24.51 -10.67
CA ILE A 312 -3.34 -25.11 -9.35
C ILE A 312 -4.43 -26.17 -9.42
N VAL A 313 -4.20 -27.33 -8.82
CA VAL A 313 -5.15 -28.44 -8.72
C VAL A 313 -5.25 -28.92 -7.27
N GLY A 314 -6.48 -29.23 -6.85
CA GLY A 314 -6.77 -29.53 -5.46
C GLY A 314 -6.64 -28.30 -4.54
N ARG A 315 -6.74 -28.52 -3.24
CA ARG A 315 -6.75 -27.45 -2.24
C ARG A 315 -5.35 -27.04 -1.82
N VAL A 316 -5.11 -25.73 -1.71
CA VAL A 316 -3.88 -25.19 -1.11
C VAL A 316 -3.76 -25.66 0.34
N SER A 317 -2.61 -26.27 0.68
CA SER A 317 -2.26 -26.73 2.02
C SER A 317 -1.53 -25.63 2.81
N MET A 318 -1.17 -25.88 4.07
CA MET A 318 -0.47 -24.90 4.91
C MET A 318 0.89 -24.54 4.33
N ASP A 319 1.66 -25.49 3.82
CA ASP A 319 3.06 -25.35 3.46
C ASP A 319 3.34 -25.59 1.97
N MET A 320 2.35 -26.06 1.21
CA MET A 320 2.51 -26.41 -0.19
C MET A 320 1.20 -26.37 -0.97
N MET A 321 1.32 -26.32 -2.30
CA MET A 321 0.22 -26.48 -3.23
C MET A 321 0.61 -27.45 -4.34
N THR A 322 -0.39 -27.95 -5.06
CA THR A 322 -0.23 -28.87 -6.19
C THR A 322 -0.63 -28.20 -7.49
N VAL A 323 0.10 -28.50 -8.56
CA VAL A 323 -0.16 -27.98 -9.92
C VAL A 323 -0.15 -29.12 -10.93
N ASP A 324 -0.99 -29.01 -11.97
CA ASP A 324 -0.97 -29.95 -13.08
C ASP A 324 0.06 -29.50 -14.13
N LEU A 325 1.15 -30.24 -14.24
CA LEU A 325 2.23 -29.97 -15.19
C LEU A 325 1.97 -30.50 -16.60
N GLY A 326 0.99 -31.41 -16.75
CA GLY A 326 0.74 -32.15 -17.98
C GLY A 326 1.63 -33.38 -18.16
N ILE A 327 1.17 -34.36 -18.95
CA ILE A 327 1.85 -35.68 -19.11
C ILE A 327 3.23 -35.53 -19.78
N ASP A 328 3.36 -34.61 -20.74
CA ASP A 328 4.59 -34.42 -21.52
C ASP A 328 5.58 -33.45 -20.84
N SER A 329 5.26 -33.00 -19.63
CA SER A 329 6.11 -32.08 -18.88
C SER A 329 7.52 -32.63 -18.73
N GLN A 330 8.51 -31.75 -18.91
CA GLN A 330 9.93 -31.97 -18.62
C GLN A 330 10.38 -31.30 -17.32
N ASP A 331 9.44 -30.75 -16.56
CA ASP A 331 9.71 -30.08 -15.30
C ASP A 331 10.28 -31.07 -14.27
N LYS A 332 11.15 -30.57 -13.43
CA LYS A 332 11.88 -31.36 -12.44
C LYS A 332 11.92 -30.65 -11.08
N VAL A 333 12.23 -31.43 -10.07
CA VAL A 333 12.46 -30.90 -8.71
C VAL A 333 13.59 -29.86 -8.75
N GLY A 334 13.32 -28.69 -8.16
CA GLY A 334 14.19 -27.53 -8.13
C GLY A 334 13.84 -26.45 -9.16
N ASP A 335 12.98 -26.74 -10.13
CA ASP A 335 12.53 -25.71 -11.08
C ASP A 335 11.76 -24.60 -10.37
N GLU A 336 12.00 -23.35 -10.81
CA GLU A 336 11.35 -22.17 -10.25
C GLU A 336 9.89 -22.09 -10.66
N VAL A 337 9.06 -21.75 -9.69
CA VAL A 337 7.64 -21.46 -9.87
C VAL A 337 7.40 -20.00 -9.47
N GLU A 338 6.96 -19.17 -10.41
CA GLU A 338 6.52 -17.80 -10.12
C GLU A 338 5.02 -17.79 -9.82
N LEU A 339 4.66 -17.26 -8.64
CA LEU A 339 3.28 -17.15 -8.19
C LEU A 339 2.63 -15.86 -8.67
N TRP A 340 3.41 -14.78 -8.75
CA TRP A 340 3.15 -13.51 -9.44
C TRP A 340 4.43 -12.69 -9.57
N GLY A 341 4.48 -11.81 -10.56
CA GLY A 341 5.64 -10.96 -10.81
C GLY A 341 5.70 -10.45 -12.24
N GLU A 342 6.84 -10.61 -12.88
CA GLU A 342 7.09 -10.10 -14.24
C GLU A 342 6.48 -10.99 -15.34
N ARG A 343 6.41 -12.31 -15.12
CA ARG A 343 5.93 -13.32 -16.10
C ARG A 343 4.48 -13.71 -15.90
N LEU A 344 3.98 -13.53 -14.67
CA LEU A 344 2.59 -13.75 -14.29
C LEU A 344 2.13 -12.54 -13.47
N LEU A 345 1.32 -11.68 -14.06
CA LEU A 345 0.88 -10.47 -13.39
C LEU A 345 -0.04 -10.80 -12.20
N ILE A 346 0.12 -10.07 -11.10
CA ILE A 346 -0.68 -10.27 -9.89
C ILE A 346 -2.17 -10.04 -10.13
N GLU A 347 -2.51 -9.15 -11.06
CA GLU A 347 -3.90 -8.87 -11.47
C GLU A 347 -4.60 -10.14 -11.97
N GLU A 348 -3.91 -10.94 -12.76
CA GLU A 348 -4.45 -12.20 -13.28
C GLU A 348 -4.69 -13.21 -12.16
N VAL A 349 -3.77 -13.28 -11.20
CA VAL A 349 -3.90 -14.17 -10.04
C VAL A 349 -5.03 -13.69 -9.12
N ALA A 350 -5.13 -12.39 -8.88
CA ALA A 350 -6.18 -11.79 -8.05
C ALA A 350 -7.57 -12.01 -8.66
N GLU A 351 -7.71 -11.83 -9.97
CA GLU A 351 -8.95 -12.10 -10.71
C GLU A 351 -9.36 -13.57 -10.59
N ALA A 352 -8.43 -14.50 -10.83
CA ALA A 352 -8.69 -15.93 -10.71
C ALA A 352 -9.15 -16.34 -9.31
N ILE A 353 -8.64 -15.68 -8.26
CA ILE A 353 -8.97 -15.96 -6.87
C ILE A 353 -10.27 -15.25 -6.42
N GLY A 354 -10.69 -14.20 -7.13
CA GLY A 354 -11.78 -13.32 -6.72
C GLY A 354 -11.38 -12.40 -5.55
N SER A 355 -10.12 -11.93 -5.56
CA SER A 355 -9.56 -11.02 -4.56
C SER A 355 -9.09 -9.72 -5.21
N ILE A 356 -8.46 -8.86 -4.43
CA ILE A 356 -7.83 -7.62 -4.91
C ILE A 356 -6.30 -7.71 -4.80
N ASN A 357 -5.61 -7.03 -5.71
CA ASN A 357 -4.14 -7.00 -5.77
C ASN A 357 -3.51 -6.60 -4.44
N TYR A 358 -4.12 -5.63 -3.74
CA TYR A 358 -3.69 -5.14 -2.42
C TYR A 358 -3.63 -6.24 -1.36
N GLU A 359 -4.63 -7.12 -1.35
CA GLU A 359 -4.74 -8.19 -0.36
C GLU A 359 -3.62 -9.21 -0.56
N LEU A 360 -3.34 -9.61 -1.79
CA LEU A 360 -2.32 -10.62 -2.09
C LEU A 360 -0.93 -10.20 -1.59
N ILE A 361 -0.50 -8.96 -1.88
CA ILE A 361 0.84 -8.50 -1.49
C ILE A 361 0.96 -8.20 0.01
N THR A 362 -0.12 -7.80 0.67
CA THR A 362 -0.09 -7.42 2.09
C THR A 362 -0.25 -8.60 3.04
N LYS A 363 -0.73 -9.75 2.56
CA LYS A 363 -0.95 -10.97 3.36
C LYS A 363 0.26 -11.87 3.53
N LEU A 364 1.34 -11.64 2.80
CA LEU A 364 2.54 -12.47 2.95
C LEU A 364 3.03 -12.45 4.39
N THR A 365 3.35 -13.64 4.91
CA THR A 365 3.80 -13.81 6.28
C THR A 365 5.33 -13.70 6.39
N PRO A 366 5.89 -13.50 7.60
CA PRO A 366 7.34 -13.50 7.80
C PRO A 366 8.06 -14.81 7.45
N ARG A 367 7.34 -15.87 7.09
CA ARG A 367 7.92 -17.12 6.57
C ARG A 367 8.50 -16.94 5.16
N VAL A 368 7.94 -16.02 4.37
CA VAL A 368 8.44 -15.69 3.03
C VAL A 368 9.76 -14.95 3.16
N ILE A 369 10.80 -15.47 2.52
CA ILE A 369 12.11 -14.81 2.48
C ILE A 369 12.00 -13.57 1.59
N THR A 370 12.44 -12.42 2.09
CA THR A 370 12.49 -11.20 1.28
C THR A 370 13.91 -10.96 0.80
N GLU A 371 14.11 -10.94 -0.51
CA GLU A 371 15.38 -10.62 -1.17
C GLU A 371 15.26 -9.28 -1.88
N TYR A 372 16.24 -8.39 -1.68
CA TYR A 372 16.27 -7.09 -2.36
C TYR A 372 17.29 -7.11 -3.48
N LYS A 373 16.84 -6.89 -4.72
CA LYS A 373 17.73 -6.61 -5.85
C LYS A 373 18.06 -5.13 -5.83
N GLU A 374 19.29 -4.80 -5.49
CA GLU A 374 19.76 -3.41 -5.56
C GLU A 374 19.77 -2.93 -7.03
N SER A 375 19.44 -1.67 -7.22
CA SER A 375 19.72 -1.01 -8.50
C SER A 375 21.25 -1.00 -8.66
N ASN A 376 21.77 -1.71 -9.66
CA ASN A 376 23.12 -1.41 -10.11
C ASN A 376 23.11 0.09 -10.43
N ALA A 377 23.77 0.88 -9.59
CA ALA A 377 24.08 2.26 -9.90
C ALA A 377 24.94 2.24 -11.18
N ILE A 378 24.34 2.69 -12.29
CA ILE A 378 25.07 3.08 -13.51
C ILE A 378 25.45 4.54 -13.36
#